data_60985feb2a1b37414eac6765c02f5835
#
_entry.id   60985feb2a1b37414eac6765c02f5835
#
_cell.length_a   1.000
_cell.length_b   1.000
_cell.length_c   1.000
_cell.angle_alpha   90.00
_cell.angle_beta   90.00
_cell.angle_gamma   90.00
#
_symmetry.space_group_name_H-M   'P 1'
#
loop_
_entity.id
_entity.type
_entity.pdbx_description
1 polymer ?
#
loop_
_entity_poly.entity_id
_entity_poly.type
_entity_poly.pdbx_seq_one_letter_code
_entity_poly.pdbx_strand_id
1 'polypeptide(L)'
;MKKVMFLLLGVVFILPWTVRAHDDDKDKDDHEGRRAEHHEHNVRTPVHLVGVIPVPGNPVTSADIAWTDPATERYYFADRSNFGVDIIDAEDDVFVGRVTGMAGPLTSGGGTATTNGPGPNGVLVTPRHELWAGDGNSMVRVADVDPNSLNYLNIIASASTSIPDCDSATAHYCGRADELGYDPRHHLILIANNAPLSVNAPHGPIAPYATFISGVPPYSVLGHVSFPNAGGLEQPLWDAEIGRFLLTVPGRIVNGLVATNPSVAVINPTTMLVEKAYDLNCQTLAGVISASTTGIALGPFQHILVSACGFPMILSALTGHVINVIKDIGGGDEVWHNPGDGRFFVTGADQKATPPVQSLGVIDAETSTLLQAVRDVRGKNAAAFAENNHIFTIVQINAAIVAAPATDDSTCAQFGFKGTGCVAIFEHAENAK
;
A
#
# COMPACT_ATOMS: atom_id res chain seq x y z
N MET A 1 -37.11 41.26 -48.64
CA MET A 1 -38.34 40.63 -48.19
C MET A 1 -38.28 40.44 -46.69
N LYS A 2 -39.33 40.80 -45.99
CA LYS A 2 -39.39 41.23 -44.57
C LYS A 2 -38.92 40.19 -43.55
N LYS A 3 -38.01 40.62 -42.62
CA LYS A 3 -37.67 39.95 -41.39
C LYS A 3 -38.80 40.26 -40.35
N VAL A 4 -39.33 39.22 -39.74
CA VAL A 4 -40.19 39.34 -38.56
C VAL A 4 -39.38 38.88 -37.34
N MET A 5 -39.22 39.81 -36.41
CA MET A 5 -38.51 39.60 -35.15
C MET A 5 -39.58 39.39 -34.06
N PHE A 6 -39.63 38.23 -33.44
CA PHE A 6 -40.45 37.98 -32.25
C PHE A 6 -39.66 38.29 -30.98
N LEU A 7 -40.15 39.24 -30.23
CA LEU A 7 -39.70 39.63 -28.91
C LEU A 7 -40.50 38.80 -27.89
N LEU A 8 -39.86 37.92 -27.13
CA LEU A 8 -40.45 37.24 -25.98
C LEU A 8 -40.06 38.02 -24.70
N LEU A 9 -41.05 38.66 -24.09
CA LEU A 9 -40.92 39.19 -22.73
C LEU A 9 -41.02 38.03 -21.72
N GLY A 10 -39.93 37.78 -21.00
CA GLY A 10 -39.93 36.90 -19.83
C GLY A 10 -40.28 37.72 -18.57
N VAL A 11 -41.39 37.36 -17.96
CA VAL A 11 -41.80 37.89 -16.63
C VAL A 11 -41.06 37.10 -15.54
N VAL A 12 -40.19 37.79 -14.80
CA VAL A 12 -39.52 37.24 -13.62
C VAL A 12 -40.44 37.45 -12.41
N PHE A 13 -40.97 36.36 -11.86
CA PHE A 13 -41.60 36.35 -10.54
C PHE A 13 -40.53 36.24 -9.44
N ILE A 14 -40.37 37.33 -8.69
CA ILE A 14 -39.59 37.34 -7.45
C ILE A 14 -40.55 36.99 -6.32
N LEU A 15 -40.40 35.79 -5.75
CA LEU A 15 -41.05 35.43 -4.49
C LEU A 15 -40.09 35.75 -3.32
N PRO A 16 -40.56 36.40 -2.27
CA PRO A 16 -39.73 36.65 -1.09
C PRO A 16 -39.56 35.36 -0.28
N TRP A 17 -38.33 34.90 -0.12
CA TRP A 17 -37.99 33.84 0.83
C TRP A 17 -37.96 34.46 2.24
N THR A 18 -38.96 34.12 3.06
CA THR A 18 -38.88 34.33 4.50
C THR A 18 -37.93 33.27 5.10
N VAL A 19 -36.76 33.72 5.53
CA VAL A 19 -35.84 32.91 6.35
C VAL A 19 -36.47 32.77 7.73
N ARG A 20 -36.98 31.58 8.05
CA ARG A 20 -37.21 31.20 9.45
C ARG A 20 -35.88 30.72 10.00
N ALA A 21 -35.34 31.45 10.93
CA ALA A 21 -34.26 30.93 11.82
C ALA A 21 -34.85 29.78 12.62
N HIS A 22 -34.31 28.59 12.41
CA HIS A 22 -34.53 27.45 13.30
C HIS A 22 -33.30 27.35 14.17
N ASP A 23 -33.52 27.41 15.49
CA ASP A 23 -32.53 27.16 16.52
C ASP A 23 -32.21 25.66 16.50
N ASP A 24 -31.10 25.30 15.85
CA ASP A 24 -30.56 23.93 15.82
C ASP A 24 -29.15 23.87 16.45
N ASP A 25 -28.96 24.54 17.58
CA ASP A 25 -27.67 24.55 18.30
C ASP A 25 -27.58 23.49 19.42
N LYS A 26 -28.41 22.45 19.42
CA LYS A 26 -28.33 21.41 20.47
C LYS A 26 -27.82 20.05 20.03
N ASP A 27 -27.74 19.75 18.72
CA ASP A 27 -27.35 18.39 18.25
C ASP A 27 -25.89 18.28 17.82
N LYS A 28 -25.10 19.36 17.80
CA LYS A 28 -23.69 19.29 17.41
C LYS A 28 -22.75 18.80 18.51
N ASP A 29 -23.07 19.10 19.76
CA ASP A 29 -22.20 18.73 20.90
C ASP A 29 -22.23 17.24 21.23
N ASP A 30 -23.33 16.54 20.94
CA ASP A 30 -23.46 15.10 21.22
C ASP A 30 -22.71 14.21 20.22
N HIS A 31 -22.47 14.67 19.00
CA HIS A 31 -21.72 13.89 17.99
C HIS A 31 -20.20 13.99 18.14
N GLU A 32 -19.67 15.16 18.57
CA GLU A 32 -18.24 15.28 18.85
C GLU A 32 -17.86 14.56 20.15
N GLY A 33 -18.71 14.61 21.19
CA GLY A 33 -18.50 13.88 22.41
C GLY A 33 -18.50 12.35 22.21
N ARG A 34 -19.39 11.80 21.38
CA ARG A 34 -19.42 10.36 21.08
C ARG A 34 -18.24 9.91 20.23
N ARG A 35 -17.74 10.73 19.30
CA ARG A 35 -16.52 10.40 18.53
C ARG A 35 -15.28 10.39 19.42
N ALA A 36 -15.14 11.34 20.34
CA ALA A 36 -14.03 11.38 21.29
C ALA A 36 -14.06 10.21 22.28
N GLU A 37 -15.24 9.84 22.78
CA GLU A 37 -15.39 8.68 23.68
C GLU A 37 -15.10 7.33 22.97
N HIS A 38 -15.47 7.17 21.69
CA HIS A 38 -15.13 5.97 20.92
C HIS A 38 -13.62 5.87 20.66
N HIS A 39 -12.92 6.98 20.40
CA HIS A 39 -11.48 6.99 20.23
C HIS A 39 -10.71 6.63 21.49
N GLU A 40 -11.09 7.15 22.67
CA GLU A 40 -10.41 6.83 23.93
C GLU A 40 -10.55 5.37 24.35
N HIS A 41 -11.67 4.72 24.05
CA HIS A 41 -11.89 3.32 24.43
C HIS A 41 -11.13 2.33 23.54
N ASN A 42 -10.98 2.59 22.25
CA ASN A 42 -10.33 1.67 21.31
C ASN A 42 -8.79 1.71 21.37
N VAL A 43 -8.19 2.84 21.72
CA VAL A 43 -6.72 3.00 21.78
C VAL A 43 -6.08 2.10 22.86
N ARG A 44 -6.82 1.65 23.85
CA ARG A 44 -6.28 0.85 24.97
C ARG A 44 -6.51 -0.65 24.87
N THR A 45 -7.36 -1.11 23.96
CA THR A 45 -7.62 -2.54 23.81
C THR A 45 -6.49 -3.24 23.08
N PRO A 46 -5.92 -4.32 23.65
CA PRO A 46 -4.88 -5.07 22.96
C PRO A 46 -5.43 -5.79 21.72
N VAL A 47 -4.60 -5.90 20.71
CA VAL A 47 -4.85 -6.68 19.49
C VAL A 47 -4.43 -8.12 19.71
N HIS A 48 -5.21 -9.07 19.24
CA HIS A 48 -4.89 -10.49 19.32
C HIS A 48 -5.29 -11.24 18.05
N LEU A 49 -4.63 -12.36 17.80
CA LEU A 49 -4.91 -13.26 16.69
C LEU A 49 -6.22 -14.02 16.97
N VAL A 50 -7.18 -13.95 16.04
CA VAL A 50 -8.49 -14.60 16.18
C VAL A 50 -8.72 -15.73 15.20
N GLY A 51 -8.07 -15.70 14.05
CA GLY A 51 -8.30 -16.70 13.02
C GLY A 51 -7.31 -16.61 11.87
N VAL A 52 -7.54 -17.51 10.91
CA VAL A 52 -6.82 -17.50 9.63
C VAL A 52 -7.77 -17.86 8.50
N ILE A 53 -7.56 -17.27 7.33
CA ILE A 53 -8.28 -17.57 6.10
C ILE A 53 -7.35 -18.42 5.23
N PRO A 54 -7.73 -19.66 4.89
CA PRO A 54 -6.96 -20.48 3.96
C PRO A 54 -7.05 -19.89 2.55
N VAL A 55 -5.91 -19.90 1.85
CA VAL A 55 -5.80 -19.43 0.46
C VAL A 55 -5.85 -20.64 -0.47
N PRO A 56 -6.86 -20.75 -1.33
CA PRO A 56 -6.98 -21.86 -2.28
C PRO A 56 -5.90 -21.81 -3.39
N GLY A 57 -5.41 -22.96 -3.80
CA GLY A 57 -4.44 -23.10 -4.91
C GLY A 57 -3.06 -23.55 -4.44
N ASN A 58 -2.01 -22.96 -5.02
CA ASN A 58 -0.64 -23.25 -4.60
C ASN A 58 -0.37 -22.67 -3.21
N PRO A 59 0.52 -23.32 -2.44
CA PRO A 59 0.99 -22.74 -1.18
C PRO A 59 1.55 -21.33 -1.36
N VAL A 60 1.17 -20.41 -0.46
CA VAL A 60 1.63 -19.00 -0.50
C VAL A 60 3.09 -18.93 -0.08
N THR A 61 3.98 -19.05 -1.04
CA THR A 61 5.45 -18.97 -0.84
C THR A 61 6.03 -17.62 -1.26
N SER A 62 5.27 -16.85 -2.03
CA SER A 62 5.64 -15.51 -2.50
C SER A 62 4.40 -14.68 -2.66
N ALA A 63 4.27 -13.65 -1.86
CA ALA A 63 3.25 -12.62 -1.95
C ALA A 63 3.89 -11.24 -1.77
N ASP A 64 3.13 -10.20 -2.05
CA ASP A 64 3.58 -8.83 -1.87
C ASP A 64 2.50 -7.96 -1.21
N ILE A 65 2.30 -6.76 -1.67
CA ILE A 65 1.49 -5.70 -1.06
C ILE A 65 0.02 -6.10 -0.92
N ALA A 66 -0.62 -5.55 0.11
CA ALA A 66 -2.03 -5.72 0.40
C ALA A 66 -2.77 -4.37 0.37
N TRP A 67 -4.09 -4.43 0.25
CA TRP A 67 -4.98 -3.27 0.25
C TRP A 67 -6.33 -3.63 0.84
N THR A 68 -6.90 -2.77 1.67
CA THR A 68 -8.32 -2.84 2.05
C THR A 68 -9.09 -1.72 1.35
N ASP A 69 -10.25 -2.06 0.81
CA ASP A 69 -11.16 -1.11 0.19
C ASP A 69 -12.50 -1.10 0.93
N PRO A 70 -12.80 -0.01 1.68
CA PRO A 70 -14.06 0.09 2.41
C PRO A 70 -15.30 0.09 1.51
N ALA A 71 -15.16 0.59 0.27
CA ALA A 71 -16.31 0.69 -0.64
C ALA A 71 -16.79 -0.66 -1.17
N THR A 72 -15.90 -1.64 -1.25
CA THR A 72 -16.21 -3.02 -1.65
C THR A 72 -16.23 -3.99 -0.48
N GLU A 73 -15.85 -3.54 0.74
CA GLU A 73 -15.73 -4.37 1.95
C GLU A 73 -14.77 -5.55 1.73
N ARG A 74 -13.65 -5.29 1.04
CA ARG A 74 -12.71 -6.34 0.61
C ARG A 74 -11.29 -6.02 1.02
N TYR A 75 -10.57 -7.11 1.33
CA TYR A 75 -9.12 -7.13 1.43
C TYR A 75 -8.55 -7.82 0.20
N TYR A 76 -7.56 -7.20 -0.41
CA TYR A 76 -6.87 -7.65 -1.61
C TYR A 76 -5.39 -7.87 -1.29
N PHE A 77 -4.78 -8.90 -1.87
CA PHE A 77 -3.33 -9.04 -1.76
C PHE A 77 -2.70 -9.66 -3.02
N ALA A 78 -1.48 -9.23 -3.31
CA ALA A 78 -0.69 -9.71 -4.43
C ALA A 78 -0.16 -11.12 -4.13
N ASP A 79 -0.78 -12.16 -4.69
CA ASP A 79 -0.34 -13.56 -4.55
C ASP A 79 0.44 -14.01 -5.79
N ARG A 80 1.75 -13.82 -5.74
CA ARG A 80 2.65 -14.29 -6.81
C ARG A 80 2.61 -15.80 -6.99
N SER A 81 2.43 -16.56 -5.90
CA SER A 81 2.41 -18.04 -5.93
C SER A 81 1.26 -18.59 -6.77
N ASN A 82 0.16 -17.84 -6.84
CA ASN A 82 -1.05 -18.20 -7.57
C ASN A 82 -1.30 -17.31 -8.79
N PHE A 83 -0.31 -16.51 -9.22
CA PHE A 83 -0.35 -15.70 -10.44
C PHE A 83 -1.51 -14.72 -10.48
N GLY A 84 -1.85 -14.12 -9.33
CA GLY A 84 -3.02 -13.26 -9.25
C GLY A 84 -3.12 -12.42 -8.00
N VAL A 85 -4.19 -11.63 -7.92
CA VAL A 85 -4.57 -10.89 -6.73
C VAL A 85 -5.73 -11.61 -6.07
N ASP A 86 -5.54 -12.03 -4.83
CA ASP A 86 -6.54 -12.69 -4.02
C ASP A 86 -7.48 -11.68 -3.36
N ILE A 87 -8.72 -12.06 -3.22
CA ILE A 87 -9.81 -11.23 -2.70
C ILE A 87 -10.47 -11.95 -1.54
N ILE A 88 -10.54 -11.27 -0.42
CA ILE A 88 -11.16 -11.72 0.81
C ILE A 88 -12.28 -10.74 1.16
N ASP A 89 -13.41 -11.25 1.60
CA ASP A 89 -14.44 -10.49 2.27
C ASP A 89 -13.90 -10.06 3.64
N ALA A 90 -13.76 -8.77 3.85
CA ALA A 90 -13.15 -8.24 5.06
C ALA A 90 -14.15 -8.10 6.23
N GLU A 91 -15.44 -8.24 5.96
CA GLU A 91 -16.50 -8.29 6.96
C GLU A 91 -16.74 -9.72 7.48
N ASP A 92 -16.83 -10.67 6.53
CA ASP A 92 -17.15 -12.08 6.83
C ASP A 92 -15.88 -12.96 7.01
N ASP A 93 -14.68 -12.43 6.77
CA ASP A 93 -13.39 -13.14 6.88
C ASP A 93 -13.31 -14.39 5.99
N VAL A 94 -13.77 -14.31 4.76
CA VAL A 94 -13.81 -15.45 3.83
C VAL A 94 -13.14 -15.12 2.50
N PHE A 95 -12.50 -16.15 1.92
CA PHE A 95 -11.94 -16.05 0.56
C PHE A 95 -13.08 -15.96 -0.47
N VAL A 96 -13.08 -14.90 -1.29
CA VAL A 96 -14.11 -14.62 -2.30
C VAL A 96 -13.68 -15.09 -3.68
N GLY A 97 -12.43 -14.84 -4.07
CA GLY A 97 -11.97 -15.12 -5.42
C GLY A 97 -10.57 -14.61 -5.72
N ARG A 98 -10.20 -14.67 -6.99
CA ARG A 98 -8.88 -14.25 -7.46
C ARG A 98 -8.98 -13.64 -8.85
N VAL A 99 -8.36 -12.48 -9.04
CA VAL A 99 -8.03 -11.97 -10.38
C VAL A 99 -6.76 -12.68 -10.84
N THR A 100 -6.81 -13.43 -11.92
CA THR A 100 -5.70 -14.23 -12.46
C THR A 100 -5.05 -13.60 -13.69
N GLY A 101 -3.91 -14.16 -14.15
CA GLY A 101 -3.24 -13.73 -15.38
C GLY A 101 -2.04 -12.81 -15.17
N MET A 102 -1.50 -12.79 -13.93
CA MET A 102 -0.27 -12.08 -13.58
C MET A 102 0.98 -12.92 -13.88
N ALA A 103 2.16 -12.29 -13.78
CA ALA A 103 3.44 -12.92 -14.14
C ALA A 103 3.84 -14.11 -13.25
N GLY A 104 3.43 -14.10 -11.99
CA GLY A 104 3.80 -15.13 -11.02
C GLY A 104 5.16 -14.92 -10.35
N PRO A 105 5.65 -15.91 -9.58
CA PRO A 105 6.92 -15.83 -8.88
C PRO A 105 8.10 -15.93 -9.83
N LEU A 106 9.26 -15.39 -9.42
CA LEU A 106 10.52 -15.68 -10.11
C LEU A 106 10.78 -17.18 -10.05
N THR A 107 10.82 -17.84 -11.18
CA THR A 107 11.21 -19.25 -11.22
C THR A 107 12.71 -19.33 -10.96
N SER A 108 13.08 -19.94 -9.83
CA SER A 108 14.47 -20.20 -9.43
C SER A 108 15.10 -21.38 -10.20
N GLY A 109 14.88 -21.41 -11.50
CA GLY A 109 15.46 -22.44 -12.35
C GLY A 109 16.42 -21.81 -13.34
N GLY A 110 17.72 -21.70 -13.04
CA GLY A 110 18.89 -21.59 -13.92
C GLY A 110 18.77 -21.07 -15.34
N GLY A 111 17.60 -20.63 -15.73
CA GLY A 111 17.34 -19.90 -16.98
C GLY A 111 17.84 -18.47 -16.79
N THR A 112 18.56 -17.99 -17.77
CA THR A 112 18.80 -16.56 -17.98
C THR A 112 17.55 -15.81 -17.60
N ALA A 113 17.66 -14.88 -16.64
CA ALA A 113 16.55 -14.06 -16.15
C ALA A 113 15.90 -13.31 -17.34
N THR A 114 14.93 -13.93 -17.96
CA THR A 114 14.16 -13.37 -19.09
C THR A 114 12.89 -12.68 -18.62
N THR A 115 12.62 -12.70 -17.31
CA THR A 115 11.45 -12.06 -16.72
C THR A 115 11.89 -10.84 -15.91
N ASN A 116 11.27 -9.72 -16.14
CA ASN A 116 11.49 -8.46 -15.44
C ASN A 116 10.85 -8.45 -14.04
N GLY A 117 11.27 -9.38 -13.22
CA GLY A 117 10.77 -9.50 -11.87
C GLY A 117 9.44 -10.26 -11.74
N PRO A 118 9.08 -10.61 -10.50
CA PRO A 118 7.81 -11.27 -10.19
C PRO A 118 6.63 -10.31 -10.28
N GLY A 119 5.42 -10.85 -10.27
CA GLY A 119 4.16 -10.12 -10.15
C GLY A 119 3.00 -11.05 -9.82
N PRO A 120 1.89 -10.54 -9.26
CA PRO A 120 1.66 -9.13 -8.93
C PRO A 120 2.52 -8.63 -7.77
N ASN A 121 2.65 -7.30 -7.65
CA ASN A 121 3.43 -6.62 -6.62
C ASN A 121 2.52 -5.67 -5.81
N GLY A 122 2.46 -4.38 -6.16
CA GLY A 122 1.51 -3.45 -5.55
C GLY A 122 0.07 -3.72 -5.98
N VAL A 123 -0.88 -3.43 -5.10
CA VAL A 123 -2.31 -3.47 -5.38
C VAL A 123 -3.01 -2.26 -4.78
N LEU A 124 -4.02 -1.73 -5.46
CA LEU A 124 -4.99 -0.77 -4.93
C LEU A 124 -6.32 -0.88 -5.68
N VAL A 125 -7.39 -0.38 -5.07
CA VAL A 125 -8.71 -0.29 -5.70
C VAL A 125 -9.13 1.18 -5.80
N THR A 126 -9.65 1.58 -6.96
CA THR A 126 -10.17 2.92 -7.18
C THR A 126 -11.69 2.98 -6.92
N PRO A 127 -12.28 4.17 -6.70
CA PRO A 127 -13.73 4.32 -6.55
C PRO A 127 -14.56 3.88 -7.76
N ARG A 128 -13.91 3.46 -8.85
CA ARG A 128 -14.56 2.88 -10.02
C ARG A 128 -14.69 1.35 -9.93
N HIS A 129 -14.38 0.76 -8.77
CA HIS A 129 -14.26 -0.68 -8.56
C HIS A 129 -13.26 -1.32 -9.54
N GLU A 130 -12.19 -0.61 -9.84
CA GLU A 130 -11.08 -1.09 -10.64
C GLU A 130 -9.91 -1.43 -9.73
N LEU A 131 -9.55 -2.71 -9.71
CA LEU A 131 -8.31 -3.18 -9.10
C LEU A 131 -7.15 -2.87 -10.03
N TRP A 132 -6.17 -2.16 -9.52
CA TRP A 132 -4.90 -1.89 -10.18
C TRP A 132 -3.81 -2.71 -9.54
N ALA A 133 -3.03 -3.42 -10.35
CA ALA A 133 -1.92 -4.23 -9.88
C ALA A 133 -0.65 -3.94 -10.67
N GLY A 134 0.43 -3.66 -9.96
CA GLY A 134 1.78 -3.69 -10.52
C GLY A 134 2.18 -5.13 -10.80
N ASP A 135 2.72 -5.41 -12.00
CA ASP A 135 3.02 -6.77 -12.42
C ASP A 135 4.46 -6.88 -12.97
N GLY A 136 4.95 -8.08 -13.14
CA GLY A 136 6.20 -8.35 -13.83
C GLY A 136 6.21 -7.78 -15.24
N ASN A 137 7.41 -7.72 -15.84
CA ASN A 137 7.60 -7.20 -17.21
C ASN A 137 7.19 -5.73 -17.41
N SER A 138 7.33 -4.90 -16.36
CA SER A 138 6.93 -3.48 -16.37
C SER A 138 5.47 -3.28 -16.82
N MET A 139 4.59 -4.16 -16.39
CA MET A 139 3.17 -4.10 -16.74
C MET A 139 2.34 -3.62 -15.54
N VAL A 140 1.29 -2.90 -15.83
CA VAL A 140 0.19 -2.64 -14.90
C VAL A 140 -1.04 -3.35 -15.43
N ARG A 141 -1.77 -4.02 -14.55
CA ARG A 141 -3.04 -4.68 -14.85
C ARG A 141 -4.18 -3.92 -14.20
N VAL A 142 -5.25 -3.74 -14.95
CA VAL A 142 -6.50 -3.16 -14.44
C VAL A 142 -7.57 -4.24 -14.56
N ALA A 143 -8.20 -4.59 -13.46
CA ALA A 143 -9.27 -5.58 -13.42
C ALA A 143 -10.55 -4.99 -12.86
N ASP A 144 -11.67 -5.52 -13.29
CA ASP A 144 -12.99 -5.15 -12.79
C ASP A 144 -13.31 -5.98 -11.52
N VAL A 145 -13.54 -5.29 -10.41
CA VAL A 145 -13.89 -5.91 -9.12
C VAL A 145 -15.28 -5.51 -8.63
N ASP A 146 -16.11 -4.92 -9.49
CA ASP A 146 -17.53 -4.72 -9.21
C ASP A 146 -18.26 -6.07 -9.28
N PRO A 147 -18.81 -6.60 -8.17
CA PRO A 147 -19.49 -7.90 -8.15
C PRO A 147 -20.75 -7.94 -9.02
N ASN A 148 -21.27 -6.78 -9.44
CA ASN A 148 -22.44 -6.70 -10.32
C ASN A 148 -22.05 -6.60 -11.80
N SER A 149 -20.77 -6.52 -12.12
CA SER A 149 -20.29 -6.41 -13.49
C SER A 149 -20.22 -7.76 -14.19
N LEU A 150 -20.48 -7.77 -15.50
CA LEU A 150 -20.25 -8.94 -16.36
C LEU A 150 -18.74 -9.25 -16.53
N ASN A 151 -17.88 -8.30 -16.23
CA ASN A 151 -16.42 -8.46 -16.30
C ASN A 151 -15.79 -8.75 -14.92
N TYR A 152 -16.61 -9.03 -13.90
CA TYR A 152 -16.12 -9.29 -12.55
C TYR A 152 -14.96 -10.28 -12.53
N LEU A 153 -13.86 -9.91 -11.85
CA LEU A 153 -12.60 -10.65 -11.74
C LEU A 153 -11.81 -10.79 -13.06
N ASN A 154 -12.17 -10.08 -14.12
CA ASN A 154 -11.42 -10.11 -15.37
C ASN A 154 -10.49 -8.90 -15.50
N ILE A 155 -9.31 -9.11 -16.06
CA ILE A 155 -8.44 -8.02 -16.50
C ILE A 155 -9.11 -7.32 -17.69
N ILE A 156 -9.44 -6.04 -17.54
CA ILE A 156 -10.10 -5.21 -18.54
C ILE A 156 -9.13 -4.32 -19.32
N ALA A 157 -7.94 -4.09 -18.74
CA ALA A 157 -6.88 -3.32 -19.43
C ALA A 157 -5.49 -3.68 -18.89
N SER A 158 -4.49 -3.31 -19.68
CA SER A 158 -3.08 -3.40 -19.28
C SER A 158 -2.31 -2.23 -19.90
N ALA A 159 -1.37 -1.67 -19.12
CA ALA A 159 -0.48 -0.62 -19.58
C ALA A 159 0.98 -1.04 -19.36
N SER A 160 1.84 -0.72 -20.34
CA SER A 160 3.29 -0.90 -20.16
C SER A 160 3.89 0.36 -19.56
N THR A 161 4.63 0.20 -18.47
CA THR A 161 5.39 1.28 -17.82
C THR A 161 6.84 1.32 -18.33
N SER A 162 7.21 0.50 -19.31
CA SER A 162 8.55 0.48 -19.91
C SER A 162 8.92 1.83 -20.51
N ILE A 163 10.18 2.24 -20.32
CA ILE A 163 10.76 3.41 -20.97
C ILE A 163 11.51 3.02 -22.25
N PRO A 164 11.75 3.95 -23.22
CA PRO A 164 12.36 3.63 -24.51
C PRO A 164 13.74 2.98 -24.45
N ASP A 165 14.49 3.25 -23.38
CA ASP A 165 15.83 2.69 -23.19
C ASP A 165 15.82 1.22 -22.73
N CYS A 166 14.64 0.66 -22.51
CA CYS A 166 14.46 -0.74 -22.21
C CYS A 166 14.44 -1.55 -23.49
N ASP A 167 15.37 -2.47 -23.66
CA ASP A 167 15.38 -3.38 -24.82
C ASP A 167 14.23 -4.38 -24.72
N SER A 168 13.19 -4.17 -25.53
CA SER A 168 12.05 -5.07 -25.64
C SER A 168 12.41 -6.45 -26.18
N ALA A 169 13.51 -6.59 -26.89
CA ALA A 169 13.95 -7.86 -27.48
C ALA A 169 14.67 -8.76 -26.46
N THR A 170 15.33 -8.17 -25.49
CA THR A 170 16.00 -8.89 -24.41
C THR A 170 15.17 -8.92 -23.14
N ALA A 171 14.01 -8.26 -23.13
CA ALA A 171 13.06 -8.16 -21.99
C ALA A 171 13.74 -7.78 -20.65
N HIS A 172 14.95 -7.21 -20.69
CA HIS A 172 15.76 -7.07 -19.53
C HIS A 172 15.69 -5.63 -18.98
N TYR A 173 15.08 -5.50 -17.80
CA TYR A 173 15.38 -4.46 -16.82
C TYR A 173 14.74 -3.09 -17.02
N CYS A 174 13.50 -3.08 -17.47
CA CYS A 174 12.65 -1.91 -17.29
C CYS A 174 11.93 -1.95 -15.95
N GLY A 175 12.58 -2.04 -14.85
CA GLY A 175 12.02 -2.09 -13.52
C GLY A 175 10.60 -2.66 -13.42
N ARG A 176 10.40 -3.68 -12.64
CA ARG A 176 9.05 -4.21 -12.40
C ARG A 176 8.12 -3.06 -12.00
N ALA A 177 6.89 -3.08 -12.46
CA ALA A 177 5.85 -2.25 -11.90
C ALA A 177 5.57 -2.77 -10.49
N ASP A 178 5.72 -1.91 -9.48
CA ASP A 178 5.67 -2.27 -8.08
C ASP A 178 4.44 -1.67 -7.40
N GLU A 179 4.62 -0.86 -6.39
CA GLU A 179 3.55 -0.28 -5.60
C GLU A 179 2.92 0.95 -6.28
N LEU A 180 1.65 1.21 -5.94
CA LEU A 180 0.85 2.26 -6.58
C LEU A 180 0.24 3.22 -5.56
N GLY A 181 0.07 4.49 -6.00
CA GLY A 181 -0.74 5.49 -5.30
C GLY A 181 -1.76 6.10 -6.26
N TYR A 182 -2.92 6.49 -5.73
CA TYR A 182 -4.02 7.06 -6.52
C TYR A 182 -4.38 8.47 -6.06
N ASP A 183 -4.37 9.41 -7.00
CA ASP A 183 -4.91 10.77 -6.85
C ASP A 183 -6.37 10.81 -7.36
N PRO A 184 -7.37 10.85 -6.47
CA PRO A 184 -8.77 10.87 -6.87
C PRO A 184 -9.21 12.22 -7.47
N ARG A 185 -8.46 13.30 -7.25
CA ARG A 185 -8.80 14.64 -7.77
C ARG A 185 -8.55 14.73 -9.28
N HIS A 186 -7.44 14.18 -9.74
CA HIS A 186 -7.03 14.23 -11.13
C HIS A 186 -7.16 12.88 -11.85
N HIS A 187 -7.64 11.86 -11.15
CA HIS A 187 -7.71 10.47 -11.63
C HIS A 187 -6.35 10.00 -12.16
N LEU A 188 -5.31 10.12 -11.34
CA LEU A 188 -3.95 9.70 -11.68
C LEU A 188 -3.49 8.54 -10.82
N ILE A 189 -2.85 7.58 -11.45
CA ILE A 189 -2.08 6.53 -10.78
C ILE A 189 -0.61 6.91 -10.89
N LEU A 190 0.11 6.89 -9.77
CA LEU A 190 1.56 6.88 -9.73
C LEU A 190 2.02 5.48 -9.36
N ILE A 191 2.86 4.88 -10.19
CA ILE A 191 3.42 3.56 -9.92
C ILE A 191 4.94 3.64 -9.83
N ALA A 192 5.50 3.00 -8.81
CA ALA A 192 6.93 2.81 -8.67
C ALA A 192 7.43 1.76 -9.68
N ASN A 193 8.45 2.11 -10.47
CA ASN A 193 9.19 1.16 -11.27
C ASN A 193 10.54 0.91 -10.56
N ASN A 194 10.53 -0.10 -9.70
CA ASN A 194 11.69 -0.50 -8.94
C ASN A 194 12.69 -1.19 -9.88
N ALA A 195 13.53 -0.38 -10.54
CA ALA A 195 14.58 -0.90 -11.41
C ALA A 195 15.79 -1.23 -10.54
N PRO A 196 16.16 -2.51 -10.37
CA PRO A 196 17.50 -2.80 -9.90
C PRO A 196 18.45 -2.27 -10.96
N LEU A 197 19.45 -1.50 -10.53
CA LEU A 197 20.54 -1.08 -11.38
C LEU A 197 21.29 -2.33 -11.89
N SER A 198 20.80 -2.95 -12.96
CA SER A 198 21.49 -4.07 -13.57
C SER A 198 22.71 -3.55 -14.30
N VAL A 199 23.90 -3.85 -13.78
CA VAL A 199 25.18 -3.57 -14.45
C VAL A 199 25.32 -4.27 -15.82
N ASN A 200 24.40 -5.19 -16.13
CA ASN A 200 24.39 -5.98 -17.35
C ASN A 200 23.34 -5.52 -18.37
N ALA A 201 22.65 -4.39 -18.13
CA ALA A 201 21.76 -3.84 -19.14
C ALA A 201 22.57 -3.46 -20.41
N PRO A 202 22.10 -3.77 -21.63
CA PRO A 202 22.82 -3.48 -22.87
C PRO A 202 23.21 -2.01 -23.04
N HIS A 203 22.45 -1.11 -22.41
CA HIS A 203 22.66 0.34 -22.46
C HIS A 203 23.12 0.94 -21.12
N GLY A 204 23.59 0.11 -20.17
CA GLY A 204 23.98 0.52 -18.84
C GLY A 204 22.84 0.43 -17.82
N PRO A 205 23.10 0.78 -16.54
CA PRO A 205 22.11 0.70 -15.50
C PRO A 205 21.01 1.75 -15.71
N ILE A 206 19.76 1.29 -15.80
CA ILE A 206 18.59 2.17 -15.82
C ILE A 206 18.32 2.63 -14.39
N ALA A 207 18.20 3.95 -14.19
CA ALA A 207 17.80 4.51 -12.91
C ALA A 207 16.35 4.08 -12.57
N PRO A 208 16.01 3.88 -11.30
CA PRO A 208 14.63 3.74 -10.87
C PRO A 208 13.79 4.93 -11.36
N TYR A 209 12.54 4.68 -11.71
CA TYR A 209 11.63 5.73 -12.17
C TYR A 209 10.20 5.44 -11.70
N ALA A 210 9.39 6.48 -11.59
CA ALA A 210 7.96 6.36 -11.33
C ALA A 210 7.19 6.73 -12.59
N THR A 211 6.06 6.07 -12.84
CA THR A 211 5.23 6.25 -14.03
C THR A 211 3.88 6.81 -13.65
N PHE A 212 3.47 7.91 -14.28
CA PHE A 212 2.12 8.43 -14.22
C PHE A 212 1.23 7.79 -15.28
N ILE A 213 0.06 7.28 -14.85
CA ILE A 213 -0.94 6.66 -15.71
C ILE A 213 -2.28 7.34 -15.46
N SER A 214 -3.07 7.55 -16.53
CA SER A 214 -4.46 7.98 -16.41
C SER A 214 -5.27 6.90 -15.69
N GLY A 215 -5.90 7.22 -14.57
CA GLY A 215 -6.79 6.34 -13.82
C GLY A 215 -8.17 6.17 -14.46
N VAL A 216 -8.34 6.62 -15.71
CA VAL A 216 -9.56 6.43 -16.51
C VAL A 216 -9.21 5.94 -17.91
N PRO A 217 -10.12 5.21 -18.57
CA PRO A 217 -9.88 4.73 -19.93
C PRO A 217 -9.46 5.85 -20.89
N PRO A 218 -8.52 5.59 -21.81
CA PRO A 218 -7.90 4.31 -22.14
C PRO A 218 -6.68 3.94 -21.28
N TYR A 219 -6.51 4.48 -20.06
CA TYR A 219 -5.42 4.17 -19.11
C TYR A 219 -4.03 4.46 -19.69
N SER A 220 -3.89 5.61 -20.32
CA SER A 220 -2.65 6.01 -21.00
C SER A 220 -1.54 6.33 -20.03
N VAL A 221 -0.32 5.91 -20.33
CA VAL A 221 0.89 6.42 -19.68
C VAL A 221 1.06 7.89 -20.06
N LEU A 222 1.21 8.75 -19.04
CA LEU A 222 1.27 10.21 -19.20
C LEU A 222 2.70 10.73 -19.12
N GLY A 223 3.58 10.05 -18.39
CA GLY A 223 4.98 10.45 -18.23
C GLY A 223 5.71 9.64 -17.18
N HIS A 224 7.01 9.90 -17.09
CA HIS A 224 7.91 9.24 -16.14
C HIS A 224 8.72 10.26 -15.34
N VAL A 225 9.01 9.92 -14.09
CA VAL A 225 9.89 10.68 -13.19
C VAL A 225 11.10 9.82 -12.86
N SER A 226 12.29 10.25 -13.26
CA SER A 226 13.54 9.50 -13.04
C SER A 226 14.17 9.83 -11.69
N PHE A 227 14.77 8.82 -11.06
CA PHE A 227 15.47 8.92 -9.77
C PHE A 227 16.93 8.42 -9.89
N PRO A 228 17.81 9.16 -10.56
CA PRO A 228 19.15 8.67 -10.93
C PRO A 228 20.08 8.39 -9.74
N ASN A 229 19.77 8.92 -8.56
CA ASN A 229 20.55 8.74 -7.35
C ASN A 229 19.91 7.78 -6.34
N ALA A 230 18.78 7.14 -6.70
CA ALA A 230 18.08 6.19 -5.85
C ALA A 230 18.66 4.78 -5.95
N GLY A 231 18.50 4.00 -4.90
CA GLY A 231 18.78 2.57 -4.88
C GLY A 231 17.61 1.72 -5.36
N GLY A 232 16.40 2.29 -5.37
CA GLY A 232 15.14 1.72 -5.77
C GLY A 232 14.01 2.72 -5.60
N LEU A 233 12.78 2.29 -5.83
CA LEU A 233 11.56 2.99 -5.46
C LEU A 233 10.65 1.97 -4.78
N GLU A 234 9.89 2.45 -3.80
CA GLU A 234 8.94 1.64 -3.04
C GLU A 234 7.56 2.34 -3.05
N GLN A 235 6.85 2.38 -1.96
CA GLN A 235 5.44 2.73 -1.89
C GLN A 235 5.17 4.23 -2.15
N PRO A 236 4.32 4.57 -3.16
CA PRO A 236 3.74 5.89 -3.32
C PRO A 236 2.44 6.02 -2.51
N LEU A 237 2.22 7.23 -1.99
CA LEU A 237 1.05 7.63 -1.22
C LEU A 237 0.51 8.94 -1.79
N TRP A 238 -0.80 9.07 -1.95
CA TRP A 238 -1.45 10.34 -2.25
C TRP A 238 -1.84 11.06 -0.95
N ASP A 239 -1.38 12.29 -0.81
CA ASP A 239 -1.79 13.20 0.26
C ASP A 239 -2.72 14.29 -0.31
N ALA A 240 -4.00 14.19 0.01
CA ALA A 240 -5.03 15.06 -0.53
C ALA A 240 -4.97 16.50 0.04
N GLU A 241 -4.43 16.68 1.24
CA GLU A 241 -4.30 18.00 1.88
C GLU A 241 -3.24 18.84 1.19
N ILE A 242 -2.07 18.28 0.94
CA ILE A 242 -1.01 19.00 0.21
C ILE A 242 -1.14 18.88 -1.31
N GLY A 243 -2.01 17.99 -1.81
CA GLY A 243 -2.20 17.73 -3.23
C GLY A 243 -0.94 17.20 -3.93
N ARG A 244 -0.23 16.27 -3.29
CA ARG A 244 1.03 15.69 -3.76
C ARG A 244 1.08 14.18 -3.54
N PHE A 245 1.84 13.50 -4.37
CA PHE A 245 2.30 12.18 -4.05
C PHE A 245 3.54 12.26 -3.14
N LEU A 246 3.57 11.39 -2.16
CA LEU A 246 4.74 11.07 -1.35
C LEU A 246 5.23 9.69 -1.79
N LEU A 247 6.52 9.56 -2.05
CA LEU A 247 7.10 8.30 -2.54
C LEU A 247 8.34 7.97 -1.71
N THR A 248 8.39 6.78 -1.15
CA THR A 248 9.59 6.28 -0.46
C THR A 248 10.66 5.87 -1.47
N VAL A 249 11.86 6.37 -1.24
CA VAL A 249 12.99 6.24 -2.15
C VAL A 249 14.18 5.66 -1.38
N PRO A 250 14.48 4.36 -1.51
CA PRO A 250 15.68 3.77 -0.96
C PRO A 250 16.95 4.51 -1.42
N GLY A 251 17.87 4.67 -0.51
CA GLY A 251 19.18 5.23 -0.80
C GLY A 251 20.03 4.26 -1.62
N ARG A 252 21.06 4.82 -2.25
CA ARG A 252 21.99 4.05 -3.07
C ARG A 252 23.16 3.53 -2.25
N ILE A 253 23.50 2.27 -2.46
CA ILE A 253 24.71 1.65 -1.92
C ILE A 253 25.74 1.47 -3.05
N VAL A 254 26.95 1.95 -2.85
CA VAL A 254 28.07 1.80 -3.79
C VAL A 254 29.26 1.20 -3.04
N ASN A 255 29.77 0.07 -3.53
CA ASN A 255 30.89 -0.65 -2.91
C ASN A 255 30.65 -0.98 -1.41
N GLY A 256 29.40 -1.28 -1.04
CA GLY A 256 29.02 -1.58 0.34
C GLY A 256 28.86 -0.38 1.27
N LEU A 257 28.99 0.84 0.73
CA LEU A 257 28.81 2.08 1.48
C LEU A 257 27.53 2.79 1.04
N VAL A 258 26.85 3.44 1.97
CA VAL A 258 25.71 4.32 1.69
C VAL A 258 26.21 5.54 0.95
N ALA A 259 25.90 5.64 -0.34
CA ALA A 259 26.27 6.76 -1.20
C ALA A 259 25.21 7.87 -1.17
N THR A 260 23.92 7.50 -0.98
CA THR A 260 22.83 8.45 -0.73
C THR A 260 21.93 7.88 0.37
N ASN A 261 21.37 8.77 1.19
CA ASN A 261 20.41 8.38 2.21
C ASN A 261 19.08 7.95 1.58
N PRO A 262 18.26 7.13 2.25
CA PRO A 262 16.85 6.97 1.90
C PRO A 262 16.11 8.30 2.11
N SER A 263 14.99 8.46 1.42
CA SER A 263 14.21 9.70 1.49
C SER A 263 12.73 9.45 1.20
N VAL A 264 11.89 10.46 1.49
CA VAL A 264 10.51 10.56 0.97
C VAL A 264 10.48 11.69 -0.05
N ALA A 265 10.25 11.36 -1.32
CA ALA A 265 10.11 12.34 -2.39
C ALA A 265 8.70 12.92 -2.41
N VAL A 266 8.57 14.23 -2.58
CA VAL A 266 7.31 14.94 -2.78
C VAL A 266 7.15 15.27 -4.25
N ILE A 267 6.14 14.69 -4.90
CA ILE A 267 5.96 14.74 -6.35
C ILE A 267 4.68 15.51 -6.68
N ASN A 268 4.82 16.49 -7.56
CA ASN A 268 3.69 17.27 -8.06
C ASN A 268 3.00 16.52 -9.21
N PRO A 269 1.70 16.19 -9.11
CA PRO A 269 0.99 15.44 -10.14
C PRO A 269 0.79 16.23 -11.45
N THR A 270 0.73 17.57 -11.37
CA THR A 270 0.52 18.41 -12.56
C THR A 270 1.79 18.59 -13.39
N THR A 271 2.94 18.80 -12.71
CA THR A 271 4.22 18.98 -13.41
C THR A 271 4.96 17.67 -13.63
N MET A 272 4.55 16.60 -12.92
CA MET A 272 5.23 15.30 -12.89
C MET A 272 6.72 15.41 -12.52
N LEU A 273 7.01 16.28 -11.53
CA LEU A 273 8.36 16.52 -11.06
C LEU A 273 8.46 16.33 -9.55
N VAL A 274 9.64 15.89 -9.08
CA VAL A 274 10.01 15.95 -7.67
C VAL A 274 10.22 17.40 -7.27
N GLU A 275 9.43 17.93 -6.34
CA GLU A 275 9.57 19.30 -5.84
C GLU A 275 10.57 19.39 -4.69
N LYS A 276 10.61 18.37 -3.85
CA LYS A 276 11.51 18.24 -2.71
C LYS A 276 11.63 16.80 -2.28
N ALA A 277 12.63 16.48 -1.45
CA ALA A 277 12.77 15.21 -0.78
C ALA A 277 13.09 15.43 0.70
N TYR A 278 12.50 14.61 1.55
CA TYR A 278 12.80 14.55 2.98
C TYR A 278 13.90 13.52 3.19
N ASP A 279 15.10 13.98 3.55
CA ASP A 279 16.25 13.10 3.80
C ASP A 279 16.07 12.31 5.11
N LEU A 280 16.22 11.00 5.04
CA LEU A 280 16.15 10.09 6.17
C LEU A 280 17.55 9.56 6.52
N ASN A 281 18.45 10.44 6.97
CA ASN A 281 19.79 10.03 7.39
C ASN A 281 19.75 9.03 8.54
N CYS A 282 19.86 7.74 8.22
CA CYS A 282 19.71 6.66 9.17
C CYS A 282 20.72 6.71 10.32
N GLN A 283 21.96 7.14 10.04
CA GLN A 283 22.97 7.28 11.08
C GLN A 283 22.59 8.34 12.11
N THR A 284 22.02 9.45 11.66
CA THR A 284 21.60 10.55 12.55
C THR A 284 20.29 10.21 13.27
N LEU A 285 19.31 9.65 12.57
CA LEU A 285 17.97 9.42 13.09
C LEU A 285 17.87 8.15 13.94
N ALA A 286 18.46 7.06 13.49
CA ALA A 286 18.32 5.76 14.12
C ALA A 286 19.64 5.23 14.76
N GLY A 287 20.78 5.79 14.41
CA GLY A 287 22.10 5.33 14.86
C GLY A 287 22.59 4.11 14.06
N VAL A 288 22.04 3.85 12.88
CA VAL A 288 22.37 2.70 12.03
C VAL A 288 22.85 3.16 10.65
N ILE A 289 23.75 2.39 10.03
CA ILE A 289 24.16 2.59 8.65
C ILE A 289 23.20 1.80 7.77
N SER A 290 22.27 2.48 7.12
CA SER A 290 21.27 1.87 6.25
C SER A 290 20.88 2.83 5.13
N ALA A 291 20.50 2.28 3.98
CA ALA A 291 19.91 2.99 2.86
C ALA A 291 18.44 2.53 2.62
N SER A 292 17.88 1.76 3.53
CA SER A 292 16.57 1.14 3.37
C SER A 292 15.43 2.10 3.74
N THR A 293 14.43 2.14 2.89
CA THR A 293 13.05 2.57 3.19
C THR A 293 12.10 1.75 2.33
N THR A 294 10.88 1.52 2.82
CA THR A 294 9.85 0.70 2.17
C THR A 294 8.49 1.39 2.28
N GLY A 295 7.56 0.85 3.06
CA GLY A 295 6.18 1.32 3.17
C GLY A 295 5.99 2.73 3.72
N ILE A 296 4.88 3.35 3.36
CA ILE A 296 4.42 4.66 3.83
C ILE A 296 2.90 4.66 4.01
N ALA A 297 2.41 5.21 5.11
CA ALA A 297 0.99 5.41 5.38
C ALA A 297 0.71 6.80 5.96
N LEU A 298 -0.39 7.43 5.54
CA LEU A 298 -0.85 8.72 6.06
C LEU A 298 -1.84 8.50 7.20
N GLY A 299 -1.55 9.09 8.35
CA GLY A 299 -2.41 9.10 9.52
C GLY A 299 -2.95 10.51 9.83
N PRO A 300 -3.48 10.71 11.04
CA PRO A 300 -4.01 11.99 11.49
C PRO A 300 -2.90 13.05 11.59
N PHE A 301 -3.31 14.34 11.64
CA PHE A 301 -2.42 15.51 11.83
C PHE A 301 -1.32 15.65 10.77
N GLN A 302 -1.52 15.11 9.57
CA GLN A 302 -0.48 15.06 8.54
C GLN A 302 0.79 14.33 9.02
N HIS A 303 0.63 13.34 9.88
CA HIS A 303 1.68 12.42 10.26
C HIS A 303 1.72 11.25 9.28
N ILE A 304 2.89 10.97 8.75
CA ILE A 304 3.15 9.76 7.95
C ILE A 304 4.00 8.79 8.75
N LEU A 305 3.58 7.53 8.76
CA LEU A 305 4.45 6.42 9.17
C LEU A 305 5.26 6.00 7.95
N VAL A 306 6.57 5.94 8.11
CA VAL A 306 7.52 5.45 7.08
C VAL A 306 8.35 4.32 7.67
N SER A 307 8.38 3.19 7.00
CA SER A 307 9.33 2.12 7.32
C SER A 307 10.68 2.46 6.71
N ALA A 308 11.62 2.93 7.54
CA ALA A 308 12.94 3.36 7.09
C ALA A 308 14.03 3.02 8.11
N CYS A 309 15.26 2.85 7.64
CA CYS A 309 16.42 2.58 8.50
C CYS A 309 16.26 1.33 9.39
N GLY A 310 15.37 0.41 9.00
CA GLY A 310 15.04 -0.80 9.76
C GLY A 310 14.00 -0.59 10.87
N PHE A 311 13.41 0.60 10.99
CA PHE A 311 12.42 0.93 12.02
C PHE A 311 11.25 1.74 11.44
N PRO A 312 10.05 1.69 12.06
CA PRO A 312 9.00 2.65 11.79
C PRO A 312 9.41 4.04 12.29
N MET A 313 9.18 5.04 11.45
CA MET A 313 9.42 6.45 11.76
C MET A 313 8.16 7.26 11.51
N ILE A 314 7.78 8.13 12.42
CA ILE A 314 6.70 9.09 12.22
C ILE A 314 7.29 10.43 11.83
N LEU A 315 6.81 10.96 10.70
CA LEU A 315 7.23 12.25 10.15
C LEU A 315 6.02 13.14 9.90
N SER A 316 6.24 14.45 9.88
CA SER A 316 5.28 15.41 9.31
C SER A 316 5.31 15.32 7.77
N ALA A 317 4.17 15.04 7.14
CA ALA A 317 4.03 15.06 5.69
C ALA A 317 4.27 16.45 5.08
N LEU A 318 4.02 17.52 5.86
CA LEU A 318 4.20 18.90 5.42
C LEU A 318 5.66 19.31 5.33
N THR A 319 6.46 18.88 6.31
CA THR A 319 7.84 19.40 6.52
C THR A 319 8.93 18.35 6.39
N GLY A 320 8.59 17.07 6.51
CA GLY A 320 9.56 15.96 6.62
C GLY A 320 10.27 15.89 7.98
N HIS A 321 9.85 16.72 8.96
CA HIS A 321 10.40 16.65 10.31
C HIS A 321 10.07 15.30 10.95
N VAL A 322 11.09 14.60 11.44
CA VAL A 322 10.92 13.33 12.14
C VAL A 322 10.44 13.60 13.56
N ILE A 323 9.25 13.12 13.87
CA ILE A 323 8.57 13.28 15.16
C ILE A 323 9.05 12.21 16.13
N ASN A 324 9.08 10.95 15.67
CA ASN A 324 9.54 9.82 16.46
C ASN A 324 10.17 8.71 15.60
N VAL A 325 11.12 7.97 16.20
CA VAL A 325 11.70 6.73 15.65
C VAL A 325 11.39 5.61 16.62
N ILE A 326 10.56 4.66 16.22
CA ILE A 326 10.05 3.59 17.10
C ILE A 326 11.00 2.40 17.02
N LYS A 327 11.99 2.34 17.91
CA LYS A 327 13.05 1.31 17.90
C LYS A 327 12.65 0.01 18.58
N ASP A 328 11.51 -0.04 19.22
CA ASP A 328 11.01 -1.23 19.93
C ASP A 328 10.44 -2.29 18.99
N ILE A 329 10.13 -1.91 17.74
CA ILE A 329 9.68 -2.81 16.67
C ILE A 329 10.50 -2.56 15.39
N GLY A 330 10.78 -3.60 14.62
CA GLY A 330 11.42 -3.48 13.31
C GLY A 330 10.49 -2.89 12.26
N GLY A 331 11.07 -2.32 11.22
CA GLY A 331 10.32 -1.89 10.02
C GLY A 331 9.87 -3.09 9.20
N GLY A 332 8.69 -2.96 8.58
CA GLY A 332 8.11 -3.91 7.65
C GLY A 332 8.25 -3.46 6.20
N ASP A 333 7.72 -4.24 5.29
CA ASP A 333 7.68 -3.94 3.86
C ASP A 333 6.60 -2.89 3.58
N GLU A 334 5.36 -3.19 3.93
CA GLU A 334 4.23 -2.27 3.90
C GLU A 334 3.84 -1.83 5.32
N VAL A 335 3.28 -0.66 5.44
CA VAL A 335 2.68 -0.13 6.66
C VAL A 335 1.26 0.37 6.36
N TRP A 336 0.38 0.32 7.35
CA TRP A 336 -1.02 0.68 7.19
C TRP A 336 -1.50 1.63 8.27
N HIS A 337 -2.34 2.59 7.91
CA HIS A 337 -3.13 3.39 8.85
C HIS A 337 -4.59 2.94 8.83
N ASN A 338 -5.14 2.59 9.97
CA ASN A 338 -6.56 2.30 10.12
C ASN A 338 -7.28 3.50 10.73
N PRO A 339 -8.13 4.20 9.96
CA PRO A 339 -8.89 5.32 10.49
C PRO A 339 -10.01 4.90 11.47
N GLY A 340 -10.40 3.62 11.47
CA GLY A 340 -11.44 3.09 12.36
C GLY A 340 -11.03 3.07 13.83
N ASP A 341 -9.73 2.88 14.11
CA ASP A 341 -9.20 2.81 15.47
C ASP A 341 -8.03 3.79 15.74
N GLY A 342 -7.64 4.59 14.74
CA GLY A 342 -6.56 5.57 14.87
C GLY A 342 -5.17 4.97 15.06
N ARG A 343 -4.89 3.78 14.48
CA ARG A 343 -3.62 3.07 14.64
C ARG A 343 -2.89 2.89 13.33
N PHE A 344 -1.56 2.84 13.45
CA PHE A 344 -0.72 2.29 12.40
C PHE A 344 -0.35 0.85 12.71
N PHE A 345 -0.24 0.04 11.65
CA PHE A 345 0.19 -1.35 11.70
C PHE A 345 1.45 -1.55 10.87
N VAL A 346 2.36 -2.39 11.38
CA VAL A 346 3.59 -2.78 10.70
C VAL A 346 3.96 -4.21 11.07
N THR A 347 4.34 -5.03 10.12
CA THR A 347 4.91 -6.36 10.40
C THR A 347 6.41 -6.24 10.53
N GLY A 348 6.96 -6.51 11.71
CA GLY A 348 8.39 -6.39 11.99
C GLY A 348 8.79 -7.29 13.16
N ALA A 349 10.03 -7.19 13.60
CA ALA A 349 10.48 -7.96 14.75
C ALA A 349 10.38 -7.12 16.04
N ASP A 350 9.81 -7.69 17.11
CA ASP A 350 9.88 -7.11 18.46
C ASP A 350 11.35 -7.08 18.92
N GLN A 351 11.92 -5.88 19.01
CA GLN A 351 13.31 -5.66 19.36
C GLN A 351 13.57 -5.80 20.87
N LYS A 352 12.53 -5.87 21.69
CA LYS A 352 12.65 -6.13 23.15
C LYS A 352 12.84 -7.61 23.47
N ALA A 353 12.55 -8.50 22.53
CA ALA A 353 12.83 -9.92 22.66
C ALA A 353 14.30 -10.23 22.32
N THR A 354 14.86 -11.27 22.96
CA THR A 354 16.21 -11.75 22.67
C THR A 354 16.21 -13.27 22.43
N PRO A 355 16.38 -13.73 21.18
CA PRO A 355 16.53 -12.94 19.96
C PRO A 355 15.23 -12.20 19.58
N PRO A 356 15.28 -11.18 18.68
CA PRO A 356 14.08 -10.50 18.18
C PRO A 356 13.08 -11.48 17.57
N VAL A 357 11.78 -11.27 17.83
CA VAL A 357 10.68 -12.16 17.43
C VAL A 357 9.77 -11.46 16.42
N GLN A 358 9.44 -12.13 15.32
CA GLN A 358 8.52 -11.60 14.32
C GLN A 358 7.15 -11.28 14.97
N SER A 359 6.64 -10.12 14.67
CA SER A 359 5.48 -9.54 15.37
C SER A 359 4.69 -8.62 14.46
N LEU A 360 3.42 -8.44 14.79
CA LEU A 360 2.62 -7.31 14.32
C LEU A 360 2.79 -6.16 15.33
N GLY A 361 3.37 -5.06 14.90
CA GLY A 361 3.48 -3.81 15.64
C GLY A 361 2.20 -3.00 15.52
N VAL A 362 1.66 -2.58 16.66
CA VAL A 362 0.48 -1.71 16.80
C VAL A 362 0.96 -0.38 17.36
N ILE A 363 0.79 0.68 16.59
CA ILE A 363 1.31 2.02 16.91
C ILE A 363 0.15 2.99 16.98
N ASP A 364 0.09 3.76 18.04
CA ASP A 364 -0.88 4.85 18.20
C ASP A 364 -0.52 6.00 17.24
N ALA A 365 -1.44 6.34 16.34
CA ALA A 365 -1.18 7.34 15.32
C ALA A 365 -1.19 8.78 15.85
N GLU A 366 -1.88 9.05 16.94
CA GLU A 366 -1.94 10.37 17.58
C GLU A 366 -0.69 10.63 18.41
N THR A 367 -0.34 9.70 19.31
CA THR A 367 0.81 9.86 20.21
C THR A 367 2.12 9.43 19.59
N SER A 368 2.09 8.79 18.41
CA SER A 368 3.28 8.28 17.71
C SER A 368 4.08 7.28 18.54
N THR A 369 3.43 6.42 19.34
CA THR A 369 4.06 5.47 20.26
C THR A 369 3.66 4.03 19.97
N LEU A 370 4.59 3.08 20.19
CA LEU A 370 4.26 1.65 20.13
C LEU A 370 3.34 1.28 21.30
N LEU A 371 2.14 0.79 21.00
CA LEU A 371 1.20 0.26 21.98
C LEU A 371 1.49 -1.20 22.30
N GLN A 372 1.75 -2.00 21.25
CA GLN A 372 1.89 -3.44 21.37
C GLN A 372 2.77 -4.02 20.25
N ALA A 373 3.48 -5.12 20.56
CA ALA A 373 4.03 -6.05 19.61
C ALA A 373 3.32 -7.41 19.82
N VAL A 374 2.45 -7.79 18.88
CA VAL A 374 1.80 -9.11 18.90
C VAL A 374 2.79 -10.11 18.35
N ARG A 375 3.39 -10.92 19.23
CA ARG A 375 4.50 -11.83 18.91
C ARG A 375 4.05 -13.07 18.14
N ASP A 376 5.04 -13.72 17.53
CA ASP A 376 4.90 -14.98 16.79
C ASP A 376 4.02 -14.87 15.54
N VAL A 377 3.90 -13.65 15.01
CA VAL A 377 3.25 -13.35 13.75
C VAL A 377 4.31 -13.28 12.65
N ARG A 378 4.34 -14.27 11.79
CA ARG A 378 5.25 -14.28 10.62
C ARG A 378 4.58 -13.68 9.38
N GLY A 379 3.86 -12.57 9.58
CA GLY A 379 3.21 -11.84 8.49
C GLY A 379 4.20 -11.01 7.68
N LYS A 380 3.93 -10.85 6.40
CA LYS A 380 4.73 -9.98 5.53
C LYS A 380 4.23 -8.53 5.58
N ASN A 381 2.96 -8.31 5.33
CA ASN A 381 2.31 -7.01 5.25
C ASN A 381 1.08 -6.98 6.13
N ALA A 382 0.69 -5.79 6.58
CA ALA A 382 -0.52 -5.61 7.36
C ALA A 382 -1.41 -4.56 6.69
N ALA A 383 -2.69 -4.87 6.53
CA ALA A 383 -3.72 -3.90 6.18
C ALA A 383 -4.93 -4.11 7.09
N ALA A 384 -5.71 -3.07 7.35
CA ALA A 384 -6.85 -3.15 8.25
C ALA A 384 -8.11 -2.62 7.60
N PHE A 385 -9.23 -3.26 7.89
CA PHE A 385 -10.56 -2.83 7.46
C PHE A 385 -11.18 -1.93 8.53
N ALA A 386 -11.49 -0.69 8.16
CA ALA A 386 -11.83 0.35 9.12
C ALA A 386 -13.19 0.16 9.82
N GLU A 387 -14.13 -0.57 9.23
CA GLU A 387 -15.49 -0.69 9.76
C GLU A 387 -15.57 -1.65 10.95
N ASN A 388 -14.85 -2.78 10.89
CA ASN A 388 -14.78 -3.76 11.98
C ASN A 388 -13.44 -3.76 12.72
N ASN A 389 -12.46 -3.00 12.24
CA ASN A 389 -11.08 -2.95 12.74
C ASN A 389 -10.33 -4.29 12.71
N HIS A 390 -10.74 -5.21 11.82
CA HIS A 390 -9.96 -6.41 11.55
C HIS A 390 -8.66 -6.05 10.84
N ILE A 391 -7.59 -6.67 11.28
CA ILE A 391 -6.25 -6.51 10.70
C ILE A 391 -5.86 -7.81 10.02
N PHE A 392 -5.44 -7.72 8.78
CA PHE A 392 -5.04 -8.85 7.95
C PHE A 392 -3.55 -8.85 7.72
N THR A 393 -2.89 -10.02 7.83
CA THR A 393 -1.49 -10.19 7.43
C THR A 393 -1.31 -11.45 6.60
N ILE A 394 -0.50 -11.34 5.54
CA ILE A 394 -0.16 -12.47 4.69
C ILE A 394 0.93 -13.30 5.37
N VAL A 395 0.65 -14.56 5.67
CA VAL A 395 1.62 -15.50 6.23
C VAL A 395 2.17 -16.38 5.12
N GLN A 396 3.38 -16.07 4.68
CA GLN A 396 4.11 -16.86 3.69
C GLN A 396 4.87 -18.00 4.35
N ILE A 397 5.02 -19.10 3.62
CA ILE A 397 5.86 -20.22 3.99
C ILE A 397 7.00 -20.41 2.98
N ASN A 398 8.05 -21.07 3.36
CA ASN A 398 9.16 -21.34 2.45
C ASN A 398 9.05 -22.72 1.78
N ALA A 399 9.82 -22.95 0.73
CA ALA A 399 9.80 -24.21 -0.02
C ALA A 399 10.15 -25.45 0.83
N ALA A 400 10.95 -25.29 1.89
CA ALA A 400 11.27 -26.40 2.78
C ALA A 400 10.04 -26.83 3.62
N ILE A 401 9.22 -25.87 4.06
CA ILE A 401 7.96 -26.14 4.75
C ILE A 401 6.95 -26.80 3.80
N VAL A 402 6.87 -26.34 2.54
CA VAL A 402 6.03 -26.99 1.52
C VAL A 402 6.43 -28.44 1.31
N ALA A 403 7.74 -28.73 1.25
CA ALA A 403 8.26 -30.07 1.09
C ALA A 403 8.08 -30.97 2.34
N ALA A 404 8.00 -30.38 3.53
CA ALA A 404 7.86 -31.10 4.81
C ALA A 404 6.80 -30.40 5.72
N PRO A 405 5.50 -30.48 5.37
CA PRO A 405 4.44 -29.72 6.10
C PRO A 405 4.34 -30.05 7.58
N ALA A 406 4.81 -31.21 8.01
CA ALA A 406 4.83 -31.60 9.42
C ALA A 406 5.73 -30.68 10.28
N THR A 407 6.70 -30.02 9.66
CA THR A 407 7.63 -29.08 10.33
C THR A 407 7.12 -27.64 10.37
N ASP A 408 5.94 -27.37 9.84
CA ASP A 408 5.35 -26.05 9.82
C ASP A 408 4.94 -25.62 11.23
N ASP A 409 5.56 -24.55 11.71
CA ASP A 409 5.31 -23.86 12.97
C ASP A 409 4.74 -22.44 12.75
N SER A 410 4.29 -22.13 11.54
CA SER A 410 3.72 -20.85 11.20
C SER A 410 2.40 -20.56 11.92
N THR A 411 1.97 -19.30 11.88
CA THR A 411 0.64 -18.89 12.36
C THR A 411 -0.48 -19.73 11.73
N CYS A 412 -0.38 -20.05 10.43
CA CYS A 412 -1.37 -20.90 9.73
C CYS A 412 -1.44 -22.32 10.30
N ALA A 413 -0.30 -22.88 10.65
CA ALA A 413 -0.21 -24.23 11.19
C ALA A 413 -0.90 -24.37 12.56
N GLN A 414 -0.97 -23.31 13.36
CA GLN A 414 -1.67 -23.27 14.65
C GLN A 414 -3.18 -23.49 14.47
N PHE A 415 -3.73 -23.14 13.31
CA PHE A 415 -5.14 -23.33 12.93
C PHE A 415 -5.34 -24.57 12.02
N GLY A 416 -4.35 -25.43 11.90
CA GLY A 416 -4.46 -26.69 11.14
C GLY A 416 -4.05 -26.62 9.66
N PHE A 417 -3.69 -25.43 9.16
CA PHE A 417 -3.27 -25.22 7.76
C PHE A 417 -1.75 -25.32 7.62
N LYS A 418 -1.26 -26.55 7.58
CA LYS A 418 0.17 -26.84 7.48
C LYS A 418 0.65 -26.90 6.03
N GLY A 419 1.75 -26.23 5.74
CA GLY A 419 2.40 -26.29 4.44
C GLY A 419 1.71 -25.49 3.34
N THR A 420 0.78 -24.58 3.66
CA THR A 420 -0.02 -23.84 2.67
C THR A 420 0.20 -22.33 2.67
N GLY A 421 0.52 -21.73 3.83
CA GLY A 421 0.36 -20.30 4.05
C GLY A 421 -1.12 -19.93 4.21
N CYS A 422 -1.41 -18.69 4.60
CA CYS A 422 -2.78 -18.20 4.85
C CYS A 422 -2.77 -16.67 5.01
N VAL A 423 -3.96 -16.08 5.20
CA VAL A 423 -4.09 -14.74 5.76
C VAL A 423 -4.47 -14.85 7.22
N ALA A 424 -3.69 -14.27 8.13
CA ALA A 424 -3.98 -14.21 9.55
C ALA A 424 -4.84 -12.99 9.87
N ILE A 425 -5.82 -13.15 10.76
CA ILE A 425 -6.79 -12.15 11.16
C ILE A 425 -6.55 -11.79 12.63
N PHE A 426 -6.54 -10.50 12.90
CA PHE A 426 -6.43 -9.97 14.25
C PHE A 426 -7.57 -9.00 14.51
N GLU A 427 -8.00 -8.94 15.77
CA GLU A 427 -8.99 -7.99 16.24
C GLU A 427 -8.60 -7.39 17.58
N HIS A 428 -9.32 -6.37 18.02
CA HIS A 428 -9.21 -5.82 19.35
C HIS A 428 -9.87 -6.75 20.36
N ALA A 429 -9.21 -6.99 21.50
CA ALA A 429 -9.83 -7.71 22.60
C ALA A 429 -11.12 -6.97 23.00
N GLU A 430 -12.24 -7.66 23.02
CA GLU A 430 -13.45 -7.10 23.61
C GLU A 430 -13.17 -6.73 25.07
N ASN A 431 -13.60 -5.54 25.49
CA ASN A 431 -13.60 -5.20 26.91
C ASN A 431 -14.49 -6.22 27.61
N ALA A 432 -13.91 -7.11 28.42
CA ALA A 432 -14.67 -8.00 29.26
C ALA A 432 -15.66 -7.16 30.08
N LYS A 433 -16.95 -7.29 29.75
CA LYS A 433 -18.05 -6.60 30.42
C LYS A 433 -18.23 -7.13 31.83
#